data_8f3e1977a84f987ef2cc86c4b0d8bb0a
#
_entry.id   8f3e1977a84f987ef2cc86c4b0d8bb0a
#
_cell.length_a   1.000
_cell.length_b   1.000
_cell.length_c   1.000
_cell.angle_alpha   90.00
_cell.angle_beta   90.00
_cell.angle_gamma   90.00
#
_symmetry.space_group_name_H-M   'P 1'
#
loop_
_entity.id
_entity.type
_entity.pdbx_description
1 polymer ?
#
loop_
_entity_poly.entity_id
_entity_poly.type
_entity_poly.pdbx_seq_one_letter_code
_entity_poly.pdbx_strand_id
1 'polypeptide(L)'
;MPFAVLDFETTGILPSYNHRVVEVGVTHVEDSGEISGRWETLINPQRDLGPQRIHGIRGADLIDAPLFEDIAPDLLALLRDRTFVAHNASFDLRFLVAEFSRAGLYFGDTVPHLCTMQLSRSFGVGGRGSLDSCCAHLGVPLVDAHSAGADSFATAQLLSVYIAATRGAPEWGPYWAAASAMGTGFRFPTPASRGVAWKGRGELFEEPQHFLERISDPPLEVQAEGAENSYLEALDRALLDHVISASEASQLVALADALGLSREDVEGLNRRYFEALRRRAWADGVLTEREAEDLAAVGEMLAIPASEWNLHLTVQDESEPSLPLEGFALAPGDHVVLTGEMSVERAVWEAKLAGVGLVPHPRVTKKSRLLVAADPDSLSGKAQQARKYGVPVVGEEWLRDYLR
;
A
#
# COMPACT_ATOMS: atom_id res chain seq x y z
N MET A 1 25.82 2.28 13.59
CA MET A 1 25.87 3.33 12.55
C MET A 1 24.46 3.86 12.32
N PRO A 2 24.28 5.16 12.19
CA PRO A 2 22.97 5.74 11.94
C PRO A 2 22.46 5.41 10.53
N PHE A 3 21.21 5.75 10.26
CA PHE A 3 20.49 5.43 9.02
C PHE A 3 20.19 6.68 8.21
N ALA A 4 20.19 6.53 6.88
CA ALA A 4 19.61 7.49 5.95
C ALA A 4 18.44 6.80 5.25
N VAL A 5 17.24 7.17 5.64
CA VAL A 5 15.99 6.66 5.05
C VAL A 5 15.67 7.52 3.83
N LEU A 6 15.56 6.89 2.68
CA LEU A 6 15.32 7.57 1.42
C LEU A 6 14.08 7.01 0.74
N ASP A 7 13.38 7.88 0.04
CA ASP A 7 12.29 7.55 -0.88
C ASP A 7 12.39 8.39 -2.15
N PHE A 8 11.98 7.81 -3.30
CA PHE A 8 11.96 8.46 -4.59
C PHE A 8 10.57 8.42 -5.23
N GLU A 9 10.10 9.57 -5.71
CA GLU A 9 9.09 9.60 -6.75
C GLU A 9 9.74 9.63 -8.13
N THR A 10 9.13 8.92 -9.10
CA THR A 10 9.77 8.65 -10.40
C THR A 10 8.81 8.76 -11.56
N THR A 11 9.35 8.96 -12.78
CA THR A 11 8.56 8.99 -14.01
C THR A 11 8.13 7.60 -14.51
N GLY A 12 8.38 6.53 -13.77
CA GLY A 12 8.02 5.15 -14.11
C GLY A 12 8.89 4.13 -13.38
N ILE A 13 8.80 2.86 -13.74
CA ILE A 13 9.22 1.72 -12.91
C ILE A 13 10.71 1.38 -13.05
N LEU A 14 11.29 1.54 -14.25
CA LEU A 14 12.65 1.06 -14.53
C LEU A 14 13.55 2.16 -15.12
N PRO A 15 14.70 2.46 -14.52
CA PRO A 15 15.65 3.43 -15.04
C PRO A 15 16.27 3.01 -16.39
N SER A 16 16.26 1.73 -16.76
CA SER A 16 16.70 1.23 -18.07
C SER A 16 15.84 1.71 -19.24
N TYR A 17 14.60 2.12 -18.98
CA TYR A 17 13.71 2.75 -19.97
C TYR A 17 13.78 4.29 -19.92
N ASN A 18 14.89 4.82 -19.44
CA ASN A 18 15.13 6.25 -19.25
C ASN A 18 14.17 6.92 -18.26
N HIS A 19 13.51 6.16 -17.40
CA HIS A 19 12.78 6.77 -16.31
C HIS A 19 13.74 7.45 -15.34
N ARG A 20 13.26 8.52 -14.74
CA ARG A 20 14.02 9.46 -13.94
C ARG A 20 13.33 9.71 -12.60
N VAL A 21 14.09 10.15 -11.64
CA VAL A 21 13.59 10.67 -10.38
C VAL A 21 12.96 12.05 -10.59
N VAL A 22 11.80 12.31 -9.98
CA VAL A 22 11.09 13.61 -9.98
C VAL A 22 11.06 14.26 -8.60
N GLU A 23 11.26 13.48 -7.54
CA GLU A 23 11.38 13.96 -6.17
C GLU A 23 12.25 13.01 -5.35
N VAL A 24 12.93 13.54 -4.36
CA VAL A 24 13.66 12.77 -3.35
C VAL A 24 13.34 13.27 -1.96
N GLY A 25 13.08 12.34 -1.05
CA GLY A 25 12.99 12.57 0.39
C GLY A 25 14.10 11.82 1.12
N VAL A 26 14.74 12.45 2.10
CA VAL A 26 15.74 11.83 2.98
C VAL A 26 15.41 12.16 4.42
N THR A 27 15.34 11.15 5.27
CA THR A 27 15.17 11.31 6.71
C THR A 27 16.29 10.59 7.44
N HIS A 28 16.98 11.29 8.33
CA HIS A 28 18.03 10.70 9.16
C HIS A 28 17.45 10.10 10.44
N VAL A 29 17.89 8.90 10.77
CA VAL A 29 17.56 8.21 12.02
C VAL A 29 18.86 7.79 12.69
N GLU A 30 18.99 8.08 13.96
CA GLU A 30 20.15 7.70 14.76
C GLU A 30 20.02 6.25 15.27
N ASP A 31 21.12 5.65 15.73
CA ASP A 31 21.08 4.27 16.29
C ASP A 31 20.11 4.11 17.46
N SER A 32 19.74 5.21 18.12
CA SER A 32 18.71 5.23 19.16
C SER A 32 17.29 5.06 18.64
N GLY A 33 17.07 5.32 17.35
CA GLY A 33 15.75 5.47 16.74
C GLY A 33 15.27 6.93 16.71
N GLU A 34 16.07 7.89 17.15
CA GLU A 34 15.74 9.31 17.09
C GLU A 34 15.87 9.84 15.67
N ILE A 35 14.87 10.60 15.19
CA ILE A 35 14.90 11.28 13.90
C ILE A 35 15.66 12.61 14.08
N SER A 36 16.79 12.76 13.36
CA SER A 36 17.71 13.89 13.54
C SER A 36 17.68 14.91 12.40
N GLY A 37 17.03 14.62 11.27
CA GLY A 37 16.92 15.57 10.17
C GLY A 37 16.03 15.06 9.04
N ARG A 38 15.50 16.01 8.24
CA ARG A 38 14.67 15.75 7.06
C ARG A 38 15.03 16.70 5.94
N TRP A 39 15.11 16.19 4.71
CA TRP A 39 15.39 16.94 3.48
C TRP A 39 14.53 16.40 2.36
N GLU A 40 14.02 17.28 1.53
CA GLU A 40 13.24 16.90 0.36
C GLU A 40 13.47 17.90 -0.77
N THR A 41 13.44 17.44 -2.01
CA THR A 41 13.44 18.33 -3.17
C THR A 41 12.78 17.71 -4.36
N LEU A 42 12.04 18.53 -5.11
CA LEU A 42 11.63 18.24 -6.48
C LEU A 42 12.85 18.21 -7.39
N ILE A 43 12.78 17.41 -8.44
CA ILE A 43 13.86 17.24 -9.42
C ILE A 43 13.28 17.33 -10.81
N ASN A 44 13.86 18.16 -11.66
CA ASN A 44 13.47 18.24 -13.07
C ASN A 44 14.04 17.02 -13.82
N PRO A 45 13.23 16.07 -14.27
CA PRO A 45 13.69 14.86 -14.93
C PRO A 45 14.10 15.07 -16.39
N GLN A 46 13.86 16.26 -16.94
CA GLN A 46 14.06 16.62 -18.36
C GLN A 46 13.33 15.67 -19.34
N ARG A 47 12.18 15.19 -18.94
CA ARG A 47 11.30 14.33 -19.74
C ARG A 47 9.86 14.41 -19.23
N ASP A 48 8.93 13.69 -19.88
CA ASP A 48 7.56 13.53 -19.42
C ASP A 48 7.53 12.89 -18.02
N LEU A 49 6.59 13.34 -17.18
CA LEU A 49 6.56 13.02 -15.75
C LEU A 49 6.02 11.63 -15.46
N GLY A 50 5.41 10.97 -16.42
CA GLY A 50 4.78 9.67 -16.21
C GLY A 50 3.50 9.78 -15.38
N PRO A 51 3.33 8.95 -14.35
CA PRO A 51 2.06 8.82 -13.63
C PRO A 51 1.82 9.98 -12.65
N GLN A 52 1.47 11.16 -13.18
CA GLN A 52 1.21 12.37 -12.39
C GLN A 52 0.10 12.18 -11.35
N ARG A 53 -0.83 11.26 -11.60
CA ARG A 53 -1.91 10.93 -10.66
C ARG A 53 -1.38 10.29 -9.37
N ILE A 54 -0.24 9.61 -9.42
CA ILE A 54 0.36 8.95 -8.25
C ILE A 54 1.05 9.98 -7.38
N HIS A 55 2.05 10.68 -7.95
CA HIS A 55 2.89 11.61 -7.17
C HIS A 55 2.35 13.05 -7.13
N GLY A 56 1.28 13.38 -7.86
CA GLY A 56 0.66 14.70 -7.86
C GLY A 56 1.50 15.86 -8.42
N ILE A 57 2.71 15.58 -8.92
CA ILE A 57 3.65 16.59 -9.40
C ILE A 57 3.29 16.97 -10.84
N ARG A 58 3.17 18.28 -11.13
CA ARG A 58 2.88 18.80 -12.47
C ARG A 58 4.15 19.34 -13.11
N GLY A 59 4.18 19.40 -14.45
CA GLY A 59 5.29 19.99 -15.20
C GLY A 59 5.62 21.42 -14.76
N ALA A 60 4.61 22.21 -14.40
CA ALA A 60 4.81 23.57 -13.88
C ALA A 60 5.60 23.61 -12.56
N ASP A 61 5.45 22.60 -11.72
CA ASP A 61 6.13 22.52 -10.42
C ASP A 61 7.63 22.26 -10.58
N LEU A 62 8.03 21.68 -11.72
CA LEU A 62 9.41 21.27 -12.02
C LEU A 62 10.20 22.23 -12.93
N ILE A 63 9.61 23.32 -13.43
CA ILE A 63 10.30 24.25 -14.33
C ILE A 63 11.59 24.79 -13.70
N ASP A 64 11.51 25.20 -12.43
CA ASP A 64 12.62 25.78 -11.69
C ASP A 64 13.23 24.76 -10.69
N ALA A 65 12.87 23.49 -10.79
CA ALA A 65 13.46 22.45 -9.94
C ALA A 65 14.89 22.11 -10.43
N PRO A 66 15.83 21.80 -9.51
CA PRO A 66 17.17 21.41 -9.87
C PRO A 66 17.18 20.11 -10.70
N LEU A 67 18.24 19.90 -11.46
CA LEU A 67 18.53 18.61 -12.05
C LEU A 67 19.10 17.66 -11.00
N PHE A 68 18.96 16.35 -11.23
CA PHE A 68 19.54 15.36 -10.29
C PHE A 68 21.05 15.56 -10.14
N GLU A 69 21.77 15.83 -11.21
CA GLU A 69 23.22 16.07 -11.21
C GLU A 69 23.64 17.28 -10.34
N ASP A 70 22.74 18.24 -10.17
CA ASP A 70 23.01 19.44 -9.37
C ASP A 70 22.93 19.15 -7.88
N ILE A 71 21.98 18.30 -7.45
CA ILE A 71 21.78 17.93 -6.07
C ILE A 71 22.58 16.67 -5.66
N ALA A 72 23.10 15.92 -6.63
CA ALA A 72 23.79 14.65 -6.37
C ALA A 72 24.94 14.75 -5.36
N PRO A 73 25.80 15.79 -5.35
CA PRO A 73 26.81 15.94 -4.32
C PRO A 73 26.25 16.06 -2.90
N ASP A 74 25.18 16.83 -2.74
CA ASP A 74 24.57 17.10 -1.44
C ASP A 74 23.77 15.88 -0.97
N LEU A 75 23.08 15.19 -1.89
CA LEU A 75 22.40 13.92 -1.61
C LEU A 75 23.41 12.85 -1.14
N LEU A 76 24.58 12.73 -1.80
CA LEU A 76 25.65 11.83 -1.34
C LEU A 76 26.16 12.20 0.06
N ALA A 77 26.23 13.50 0.38
CA ALA A 77 26.62 13.95 1.71
C ALA A 77 25.62 13.49 2.79
N LEU A 78 24.33 13.48 2.48
CA LEU A 78 23.29 12.95 3.38
C LEU A 78 23.35 11.43 3.57
N LEU A 79 23.79 10.69 2.55
CA LEU A 79 23.90 9.22 2.61
C LEU A 79 25.21 8.75 3.26
N ARG A 80 26.21 9.63 3.35
CA ARG A 80 27.55 9.26 3.81
C ARG A 80 27.54 8.80 5.27
N ASP A 81 28.33 7.74 5.54
CA ASP A 81 28.52 7.17 6.87
C ASP A 81 27.22 6.73 7.57
N ARG A 82 26.16 6.51 6.77
CA ARG A 82 24.86 6.03 7.22
C ARG A 82 24.46 4.79 6.43
N THR A 83 23.76 3.85 7.07
CA THR A 83 23.15 2.72 6.35
C THR A 83 21.97 3.25 5.53
N PHE A 84 21.99 2.97 4.24
CA PHE A 84 20.85 3.27 3.36
C PHE A 84 19.63 2.44 3.76
N VAL A 85 18.48 3.08 3.87
CA VAL A 85 17.21 2.42 4.20
C VAL A 85 16.12 2.94 3.28
N ALA A 86 15.26 2.05 2.81
CA ALA A 86 14.02 2.42 2.12
C ALA A 86 12.92 1.40 2.41
N HIS A 87 11.67 1.77 2.13
CA HIS A 87 10.57 0.83 2.10
C HIS A 87 10.45 0.29 0.68
N ASN A 88 10.66 -1.02 0.46
CA ASN A 88 10.94 -1.60 -0.86
C ASN A 88 12.27 -1.12 -1.47
N ALA A 89 13.34 -1.25 -0.73
CA ALA A 89 14.66 -0.70 -1.07
C ALA A 89 15.20 -1.11 -2.45
N SER A 90 14.74 -2.21 -3.04
CA SER A 90 15.17 -2.65 -4.37
C SER A 90 14.76 -1.67 -5.48
N PHE A 91 13.64 -0.99 -5.30
CA PHE A 91 13.17 0.03 -6.22
C PHE A 91 14.05 1.28 -6.17
N ASP A 92 14.19 1.87 -4.98
CA ASP A 92 14.97 3.10 -4.80
C ASP A 92 16.43 2.92 -5.15
N LEU A 93 17.01 1.77 -4.84
CA LEU A 93 18.40 1.45 -5.20
C LEU A 93 18.64 1.40 -6.70
N ARG A 94 17.72 0.89 -7.49
CA ARG A 94 17.86 0.90 -8.96
C ARG A 94 17.93 2.33 -9.49
N PHE A 95 17.07 3.22 -9.00
CA PHE A 95 17.10 4.63 -9.40
C PHE A 95 18.32 5.35 -8.84
N LEU A 96 18.67 5.10 -7.59
CA LEU A 96 19.86 5.67 -6.96
C LEU A 96 21.11 5.41 -7.81
N VAL A 97 21.39 4.15 -8.10
CA VAL A 97 22.58 3.76 -8.90
C VAL A 97 22.52 4.37 -10.30
N ALA A 98 21.36 4.33 -10.96
CA ALA A 98 21.21 4.84 -12.31
C ALA A 98 21.39 6.36 -12.39
N GLU A 99 20.77 7.13 -11.49
CA GLU A 99 20.86 8.58 -11.49
C GLU A 99 22.26 9.08 -11.13
N PHE A 100 22.91 8.49 -10.11
CA PHE A 100 24.28 8.83 -9.81
C PHE A 100 25.25 8.46 -10.93
N SER A 101 25.03 7.31 -11.59
CA SER A 101 25.84 6.94 -12.77
C SER A 101 25.67 7.95 -13.91
N ARG A 102 24.46 8.45 -14.18
CA ARG A 102 24.18 9.51 -15.15
C ARG A 102 24.87 10.84 -14.77
N ALA A 103 24.90 11.13 -13.47
CA ALA A 103 25.63 12.30 -12.92
C ALA A 103 27.17 12.13 -12.94
N GLY A 104 27.70 11.00 -13.44
CA GLY A 104 29.12 10.70 -13.48
C GLY A 104 29.72 10.29 -12.12
N LEU A 105 28.89 9.89 -11.17
CA LEU A 105 29.27 9.54 -9.81
C LEU A 105 29.03 8.04 -9.54
N TYR A 106 29.76 7.18 -10.24
CA TYR A 106 29.62 5.75 -10.09
C TYR A 106 30.30 5.22 -8.82
N PHE A 107 29.61 4.41 -8.04
CA PHE A 107 30.11 3.81 -6.79
C PHE A 107 29.81 2.29 -6.69
N GLY A 108 29.46 1.67 -7.80
CA GLY A 108 29.12 0.24 -7.90
C GLY A 108 27.62 -0.01 -8.02
N ASP A 109 27.27 -1.23 -8.37
CA ASP A 109 25.88 -1.65 -8.58
C ASP A 109 25.20 -2.12 -7.29
N THR A 110 25.98 -2.31 -6.23
CA THR A 110 25.48 -2.80 -4.95
C THR A 110 25.76 -1.79 -3.83
N VAL A 111 24.71 -1.29 -3.23
CA VAL A 111 24.77 -0.42 -2.05
C VAL A 111 24.33 -1.23 -0.83
N PRO A 112 25.14 -1.24 0.26
CA PRO A 112 24.71 -1.85 1.50
C PRO A 112 23.45 -1.16 2.04
N HIS A 113 22.39 -1.92 2.30
CA HIS A 113 21.10 -1.36 2.64
C HIS A 113 20.29 -2.21 3.62
N LEU A 114 19.22 -1.62 4.12
CA LEU A 114 18.18 -2.25 4.91
C LEU A 114 16.83 -1.93 4.27
N CYS A 115 15.95 -2.92 4.19
CA CYS A 115 14.58 -2.77 3.68
C CYS A 115 13.58 -2.88 4.83
N THR A 116 12.82 -1.81 5.12
CA THR A 116 11.82 -1.83 6.19
C THR A 116 10.65 -2.74 5.88
N MET A 117 10.31 -2.95 4.60
CA MET A 117 9.31 -3.93 4.17
C MET A 117 9.76 -5.38 4.49
N GLN A 118 11.02 -5.72 4.34
CA GLN A 118 11.54 -7.02 4.75
C GLN A 118 11.55 -7.16 6.27
N LEU A 119 11.91 -6.11 7.00
CA LEU A 119 11.81 -6.11 8.47
C LEU A 119 10.37 -6.29 8.94
N SER A 120 9.40 -5.60 8.34
CA SER A 120 7.99 -5.74 8.72
C SER A 120 7.51 -7.18 8.61
N ARG A 121 7.87 -7.85 7.51
CA ARG A 121 7.57 -9.28 7.31
C ARG A 121 8.24 -10.16 8.37
N SER A 122 9.51 -9.92 8.66
CA SER A 122 10.28 -10.67 9.65
C SER A 122 9.72 -10.51 11.07
N PHE A 123 9.20 -9.33 11.39
CA PHE A 123 8.57 -9.04 12.69
C PHE A 123 7.07 -9.36 12.73
N GLY A 124 6.48 -9.81 11.61
CA GLY A 124 5.04 -10.08 11.52
C GLY A 124 4.17 -8.83 11.67
N VAL A 125 4.70 -7.67 11.26
CA VAL A 125 4.04 -6.37 11.38
C VAL A 125 3.39 -5.99 10.05
N GLY A 126 2.21 -5.39 10.13
CA GLY A 126 1.55 -4.78 8.98
C GLY A 126 1.07 -5.73 7.91
N GLY A 127 0.99 -7.01 8.21
CA GLY A 127 0.33 -8.09 7.44
C GLY A 127 0.60 -8.16 5.93
N ARG A 128 0.75 -7.06 5.24
CA ARG A 128 0.88 -6.95 3.78
C ARG A 128 2.24 -6.42 3.32
N GLY A 129 2.91 -5.67 4.18
CA GLY A 129 4.25 -5.15 3.91
C GLY A 129 4.29 -3.86 3.11
N SER A 130 3.16 -3.26 2.67
CA SER A 130 3.16 -1.90 2.12
C SER A 130 3.41 -0.86 3.22
N LEU A 131 3.89 0.32 2.83
CA LEU A 131 4.16 1.41 3.76
C LEU A 131 2.90 1.80 4.54
N ASP A 132 1.79 2.00 3.84
CA ASP A 132 0.50 2.35 4.43
C ASP A 132 0.01 1.29 5.43
N SER A 133 0.04 0.01 5.03
CA SER A 133 -0.38 -1.09 5.90
C SER A 133 0.48 -1.21 7.16
N CYS A 134 1.80 -1.02 7.04
CA CYS A 134 2.72 -1.02 8.17
C CYS A 134 2.47 0.18 9.09
N CYS A 135 2.27 1.37 8.50
CA CYS A 135 1.95 2.59 9.22
C CYS A 135 0.63 2.47 9.99
N ALA A 136 -0.43 2.01 9.32
CA ALA A 136 -1.74 1.79 9.94
C ALA A 136 -1.66 0.78 11.09
N HIS A 137 -0.94 -0.33 10.91
CA HIS A 137 -0.79 -1.37 11.94
C HIS A 137 -0.07 -0.86 13.20
N LEU A 138 0.93 0.01 13.03
CA LEU A 138 1.74 0.54 14.14
C LEU A 138 1.28 1.90 14.65
N GLY A 139 0.20 2.46 14.08
CA GLY A 139 -0.30 3.79 14.45
C GLY A 139 0.66 4.93 14.06
N VAL A 140 1.47 4.73 13.02
CA VAL A 140 2.32 5.76 12.42
C VAL A 140 1.47 6.59 11.47
N PRO A 141 1.37 7.93 11.64
CA PRO A 141 0.61 8.75 10.71
C PRO A 141 1.33 8.82 9.36
N LEU A 142 0.61 8.48 8.31
CA LEU A 142 1.02 8.70 6.92
C LEU A 142 0.15 9.84 6.38
N VAL A 143 0.76 11.01 6.20
CA VAL A 143 0.13 12.21 5.68
C VAL A 143 0.81 12.53 4.36
N ASP A 144 0.04 12.93 3.34
CA ASP A 144 0.55 13.20 1.98
C ASP A 144 1.30 12.00 1.37
N ALA A 145 0.69 10.82 1.43
CA ALA A 145 1.19 9.62 0.76
C ALA A 145 1.53 9.93 -0.71
N HIS A 146 2.54 9.24 -1.26
CA HIS A 146 3.11 9.53 -2.59
C HIS A 146 3.84 10.88 -2.69
N SER A 147 4.38 11.34 -1.56
CA SER A 147 5.38 12.38 -1.50
C SER A 147 6.66 11.78 -0.93
N ALA A 148 7.76 11.87 -1.67
CA ALA A 148 9.03 11.28 -1.23
C ALA A 148 9.46 11.78 0.16
N GLY A 149 9.19 13.05 0.48
CA GLY A 149 9.43 13.61 1.81
C GLY A 149 8.57 13.00 2.91
N ALA A 150 7.27 12.79 2.65
CA ALA A 150 6.35 12.19 3.60
C ALA A 150 6.62 10.69 3.77
N ASP A 151 6.87 9.97 2.67
CA ASP A 151 7.08 8.52 2.68
C ASP A 151 8.43 8.15 3.32
N SER A 152 9.50 8.91 3.06
CA SER A 152 10.76 8.75 3.78
C SER A 152 10.62 9.01 5.28
N PHE A 153 9.78 9.99 5.67
CA PHE A 153 9.52 10.29 7.08
C PHE A 153 8.70 9.20 7.76
N ALA A 154 7.63 8.72 7.13
CA ALA A 154 6.83 7.62 7.64
C ALA A 154 7.67 6.34 7.77
N THR A 155 8.49 6.03 6.76
CA THR A 155 9.45 4.92 6.80
C THR A 155 10.46 5.06 7.95
N ALA A 156 10.93 6.29 8.23
CA ALA A 156 11.81 6.57 9.37
C ALA A 156 11.10 6.36 10.71
N GLN A 157 9.84 6.77 10.83
CA GLN A 157 9.03 6.50 12.01
C GLN A 157 8.80 5.00 12.23
N LEU A 158 8.51 4.23 11.18
CA LEU A 158 8.43 2.77 11.26
C LEU A 158 9.76 2.17 11.75
N LEU A 159 10.88 2.61 11.18
CA LEU A 159 12.20 2.15 11.59
C LEU A 159 12.46 2.46 13.08
N SER A 160 12.07 3.63 13.54
CA SER A 160 12.18 4.04 14.96
C SER A 160 11.38 3.10 15.87
N VAL A 161 10.15 2.76 15.48
CA VAL A 161 9.31 1.80 16.21
C VAL A 161 9.97 0.42 16.24
N TYR A 162 10.49 -0.06 15.11
CA TYR A 162 11.19 -1.36 15.07
C TYR A 162 12.41 -1.36 15.97
N ILE A 163 13.24 -0.32 15.92
CA ILE A 163 14.41 -0.20 16.81
C ILE A 163 13.99 -0.24 18.28
N ALA A 164 12.97 0.51 18.66
CA ALA A 164 12.50 0.56 20.04
C ALA A 164 11.93 -0.78 20.54
N ALA A 165 11.13 -1.46 19.70
CA ALA A 165 10.40 -2.66 20.09
C ALA A 165 11.24 -3.95 19.99
N THR A 166 12.21 -4.02 19.08
CA THR A 166 12.87 -5.30 18.71
C THR A 166 14.40 -5.24 18.73
N ARG A 167 14.99 -4.25 19.39
CA ARG A 167 16.44 -4.07 19.45
C ARG A 167 17.14 -5.34 19.95
N GLY A 168 18.07 -5.85 19.14
CA GLY A 168 18.80 -7.08 19.44
C GLY A 168 18.15 -8.37 18.95
N ALA A 169 17.00 -8.30 18.31
CA ALA A 169 16.39 -9.45 17.64
C ALA A 169 17.23 -9.90 16.42
N PRO A 170 17.26 -11.21 16.10
CA PRO A 170 18.07 -11.74 14.99
C PRO A 170 17.67 -11.21 13.62
N GLU A 171 16.45 -10.73 13.46
CA GLU A 171 15.89 -10.11 12.25
C GLU A 171 16.66 -8.84 11.83
N TRP A 172 17.43 -8.24 12.73
CA TRP A 172 18.36 -7.14 12.44
C TRP A 172 19.64 -7.58 11.72
N GLY A 173 19.79 -8.88 11.41
CA GLY A 173 20.95 -9.41 10.68
C GLY A 173 21.30 -8.62 9.41
N PRO A 174 20.33 -8.29 8.52
CA PRO A 174 20.58 -7.46 7.32
C PRO A 174 21.15 -6.07 7.65
N TYR A 175 20.69 -5.41 8.71
CA TYR A 175 21.25 -4.14 9.17
C TYR A 175 22.72 -4.29 9.58
N TRP A 176 23.04 -5.29 10.39
CA TRP A 176 24.42 -5.50 10.82
C TRP A 176 25.35 -5.82 9.66
N ALA A 177 24.87 -6.57 8.67
CA ALA A 177 25.61 -6.85 7.44
C ALA A 177 25.85 -5.57 6.63
N ALA A 178 24.83 -4.74 6.42
CA ALA A 178 24.94 -3.49 5.70
C ALA A 178 25.86 -2.49 6.44
N ALA A 179 25.66 -2.30 7.75
CA ALA A 179 26.49 -1.44 8.58
C ALA A 179 27.97 -1.87 8.59
N SER A 180 28.22 -3.18 8.64
CA SER A 180 29.58 -3.74 8.54
C SER A 180 30.21 -3.45 7.18
N ALA A 181 29.47 -3.64 6.09
CA ALA A 181 29.94 -3.33 4.74
C ALA A 181 30.27 -1.85 4.56
N MET A 182 29.43 -0.95 5.08
CA MET A 182 29.71 0.49 5.12
C MET A 182 30.95 0.82 5.96
N GLY A 183 31.18 0.09 7.06
CA GLY A 183 32.35 0.25 7.92
C GLY A 183 33.66 -0.24 7.29
N THR A 184 33.62 -1.27 6.47
CA THR A 184 34.82 -2.02 6.04
C THR A 184 35.33 -1.71 4.63
N GLY A 185 34.54 -1.12 3.74
CA GLY A 185 35.02 -0.90 2.38
C GLY A 185 34.12 -0.11 1.44
N PHE A 186 32.83 -0.14 1.65
CA PHE A 186 31.93 0.67 0.82
C PHE A 186 32.03 2.15 1.20
N ARG A 187 32.18 3.02 0.22
CA ARG A 187 32.20 4.47 0.41
C ARG A 187 31.46 5.16 -0.73
N PHE A 188 30.57 6.06 -0.39
CA PHE A 188 30.06 7.01 -1.35
C PHE A 188 31.17 8.00 -1.76
N PRO A 189 31.20 8.44 -3.04
CA PRO A 189 32.07 9.52 -3.48
C PRO A 189 31.82 10.79 -2.67
N THR A 190 32.82 11.68 -2.67
CA THR A 190 32.75 12.97 -1.95
C THR A 190 32.94 14.15 -2.91
N PRO A 191 32.06 14.31 -3.91
CA PRO A 191 32.12 15.48 -4.79
C PRO A 191 31.87 16.77 -4.00
N ALA A 192 32.36 17.90 -4.51
CA ALA A 192 32.03 19.19 -3.93
C ALA A 192 30.57 19.55 -4.17
N SER A 193 29.91 20.12 -3.17
CA SER A 193 28.56 20.68 -3.34
C SER A 193 28.54 21.74 -4.44
N ARG A 194 27.47 21.77 -5.22
CA ARG A 194 27.25 22.82 -6.22
C ARG A 194 26.51 24.01 -5.65
N GLY A 195 26.06 23.94 -4.38
CA GLY A 195 25.36 25.03 -3.69
C GLY A 195 23.98 25.35 -4.28
N VAL A 196 23.36 24.38 -4.90
CA VAL A 196 22.02 24.54 -5.49
C VAL A 196 20.98 24.48 -4.39
N ALA A 197 20.02 25.41 -4.44
CA ALA A 197 18.91 25.39 -3.49
C ALA A 197 17.95 24.23 -3.79
N TRP A 198 17.56 23.54 -2.73
CA TRP A 198 16.54 22.51 -2.81
C TRP A 198 15.14 23.15 -2.85
N LYS A 199 14.26 22.57 -3.67
CA LYS A 199 12.90 23.05 -3.89
C LYS A 199 11.90 22.03 -3.37
N GLY A 200 11.30 22.30 -2.20
CA GLY A 200 10.23 21.47 -1.68
C GLY A 200 8.92 21.56 -2.49
N ARG A 201 7.99 20.68 -2.20
CA ARG A 201 6.63 20.74 -2.75
C ARG A 201 5.95 22.05 -2.32
N GLY A 202 5.29 22.72 -3.30
CA GLY A 202 4.27 23.73 -3.00
C GLY A 202 2.92 23.10 -2.71
N GLU A 203 1.84 23.90 -2.73
CA GLU A 203 0.48 23.35 -2.75
C GLU A 203 0.28 22.61 -4.08
N LEU A 204 0.15 21.28 -4.02
CA LEU A 204 -0.14 20.42 -5.16
C LEU A 204 -1.64 20.20 -5.25
N PHE A 205 -2.10 19.87 -6.47
CA PHE A 205 -3.50 19.54 -6.70
C PHE A 205 -3.76 18.11 -6.21
N GLU A 206 -4.68 17.96 -5.25
CA GLU A 206 -5.18 16.65 -4.83
C GLU A 206 -6.34 16.24 -5.75
N GLU A 207 -6.19 15.15 -6.51
CA GLU A 207 -7.33 14.46 -7.11
C GLU A 207 -7.99 13.54 -6.06
N PRO A 208 -9.33 13.33 -6.13
CA PRO A 208 -9.99 12.40 -5.22
C PRO A 208 -9.40 11.00 -5.35
N GLN A 209 -9.05 10.38 -4.23
CA GLN A 209 -8.50 9.02 -4.21
C GLN A 209 -9.42 8.03 -4.91
N HIS A 210 -8.89 7.32 -5.88
CA HIS A 210 -9.59 6.28 -6.60
C HIS A 210 -9.63 4.98 -5.77
N PHE A 211 -10.64 4.13 -6.05
CA PHE A 211 -10.81 2.83 -5.37
C PHE A 211 -9.54 1.95 -5.41
N LEU A 212 -8.85 1.88 -6.56
CA LEU A 212 -7.63 1.07 -6.69
C LEU A 212 -6.45 1.61 -5.87
N GLU A 213 -6.40 2.89 -5.55
CA GLU A 213 -5.41 3.43 -4.60
C GLU A 213 -5.64 2.89 -3.18
N ARG A 214 -6.90 2.57 -2.83
CA ARG A 214 -7.23 1.88 -1.57
C ARG A 214 -6.94 0.38 -1.61
N ILE A 215 -6.79 -0.20 -2.83
CA ILE A 215 -6.50 -1.62 -3.05
C ILE A 215 -5.01 -1.87 -3.31
N SER A 216 -4.20 -0.84 -3.57
CA SER A 216 -2.79 -0.92 -3.97
C SER A 216 -1.85 -1.59 -2.95
N ASP A 217 -2.36 -2.06 -1.86
CA ASP A 217 -1.65 -2.99 -0.99
C ASP A 217 -1.63 -4.39 -1.62
N PRO A 218 -0.45 -4.93 -2.00
CA PRO A 218 -0.38 -6.30 -2.49
C PRO A 218 -1.01 -7.24 -1.47
N PRO A 219 -1.97 -8.07 -1.90
CA PRO A 219 -2.70 -8.90 -0.96
C PRO A 219 -1.79 -9.89 -0.26
N LEU A 220 -1.96 -10.04 1.05
CA LEU A 220 -1.22 -10.91 1.96
C LEU A 220 -1.02 -12.34 1.50
N GLU A 221 -1.90 -12.83 0.64
CA GLU A 221 -1.93 -14.23 0.27
C GLU A 221 -1.09 -14.54 -0.98
N VAL A 222 -0.48 -13.54 -1.60
CA VAL A 222 0.56 -13.77 -2.60
C VAL A 222 1.87 -13.94 -1.85
N GLN A 223 2.07 -15.13 -1.27
CA GLN A 223 3.37 -15.51 -0.75
C GLN A 223 4.32 -15.63 -1.93
N ALA A 224 5.19 -14.66 -2.07
CA ALA A 224 6.21 -14.62 -3.08
C ALA A 224 7.55 -14.29 -2.40
N GLU A 225 8.61 -14.98 -2.78
CA GLU A 225 9.95 -14.75 -2.26
C GLU A 225 10.88 -14.24 -3.37
N GLY A 226 11.77 -13.33 -3.03
CA GLY A 226 12.84 -12.87 -3.93
C GLY A 226 12.33 -12.29 -5.25
N ALA A 227 12.58 -12.96 -6.37
CA ALA A 227 12.28 -12.51 -7.73
C ALA A 227 10.77 -12.25 -7.97
N GLU A 228 9.92 -13.17 -7.52
CA GLU A 228 8.47 -13.07 -7.66
C GLU A 228 7.92 -11.82 -6.95
N ASN A 229 8.43 -11.55 -5.76
CA ASN A 229 8.01 -10.39 -4.98
C ASN A 229 8.39 -9.07 -5.67
N SER A 230 9.61 -8.99 -6.23
CA SER A 230 10.06 -7.81 -6.98
C SER A 230 9.22 -7.55 -8.24
N TYR A 231 8.73 -8.62 -8.89
CA TYR A 231 7.82 -8.49 -10.02
C TYR A 231 6.44 -7.96 -9.58
N LEU A 232 5.87 -8.53 -8.51
CA LEU A 232 4.57 -8.11 -7.98
C LEU A 232 4.57 -6.66 -7.52
N GLU A 233 5.65 -6.19 -6.91
CA GLU A 233 5.81 -4.79 -6.52
C GLU A 233 5.86 -3.85 -7.73
N ALA A 234 6.52 -4.26 -8.81
CA ALA A 234 6.54 -3.50 -10.03
C ALA A 234 5.17 -3.51 -10.75
N LEU A 235 4.46 -4.63 -10.70
CA LEU A 235 3.11 -4.77 -11.23
C LEU A 235 2.13 -3.87 -10.47
N ASP A 236 2.22 -3.87 -9.14
CA ASP A 236 1.39 -3.02 -8.28
C ASP A 236 1.57 -1.53 -8.65
N ARG A 237 2.81 -1.08 -8.79
CA ARG A 237 3.10 0.29 -9.26
C ARG A 237 2.59 0.58 -10.66
N ALA A 238 2.66 -0.38 -11.59
CA ALA A 238 2.14 -0.20 -12.94
C ALA A 238 0.61 -0.10 -12.99
N LEU A 239 -0.07 -0.64 -12.00
CA LEU A 239 -1.53 -0.62 -11.90
C LEU A 239 -2.08 0.58 -11.11
N LEU A 240 -1.22 1.37 -10.46
CA LEU A 240 -1.67 2.52 -9.63
C LEU A 240 -2.41 3.61 -10.43
N ASP A 241 -2.08 3.81 -11.71
CA ASP A 241 -2.79 4.76 -12.57
C ASP A 241 -3.88 4.13 -13.44
N HIS A 242 -4.22 2.86 -13.19
CA HIS A 242 -5.27 2.09 -13.87
C HIS A 242 -5.05 1.82 -15.35
N VAL A 243 -3.85 2.09 -15.87
CA VAL A 243 -3.50 1.84 -17.27
C VAL A 243 -2.07 1.34 -17.38
N ILE A 244 -1.88 0.06 -17.69
CA ILE A 244 -0.55 -0.42 -18.06
C ILE A 244 -0.25 0.09 -19.49
N SER A 245 0.53 1.14 -19.58
CA SER A 245 0.99 1.65 -20.88
C SER A 245 1.84 0.62 -21.62
N ALA A 246 1.96 0.75 -22.94
CA ALA A 246 2.83 -0.14 -23.73
C ALA A 246 4.29 -0.10 -23.25
N SER A 247 4.73 1.03 -22.69
CA SER A 247 6.06 1.18 -22.09
C SER A 247 6.17 0.37 -20.80
N GLU A 248 5.20 0.45 -19.90
CA GLU A 248 5.19 -0.28 -18.64
C GLU A 248 5.05 -1.78 -18.85
N ALA A 249 4.21 -2.21 -19.77
CA ALA A 249 4.12 -3.61 -20.18
C ALA A 249 5.49 -4.14 -20.65
N SER A 250 6.22 -3.35 -21.47
CA SER A 250 7.56 -3.72 -21.91
C SER A 250 8.57 -3.77 -20.77
N GLN A 251 8.43 -2.89 -19.77
CA GLN A 251 9.27 -2.85 -18.58
C GLN A 251 9.01 -4.03 -17.66
N LEU A 252 7.75 -4.43 -17.47
CA LEU A 252 7.39 -5.62 -16.69
C LEU A 252 7.96 -6.88 -17.33
N VAL A 253 7.92 -7.00 -18.68
CA VAL A 253 8.55 -8.11 -19.41
C VAL A 253 10.06 -8.12 -19.19
N ALA A 254 10.72 -6.98 -19.36
CA ALA A 254 12.18 -6.90 -19.15
C ALA A 254 12.59 -7.16 -17.71
N LEU A 255 11.76 -6.77 -16.73
CA LEU A 255 11.98 -7.08 -15.33
C LEU A 255 11.83 -8.58 -15.06
N ALA A 256 10.81 -9.22 -15.62
CA ALA A 256 10.61 -10.66 -15.51
C ALA A 256 11.82 -11.43 -16.06
N ASP A 257 12.31 -11.07 -17.25
CA ASP A 257 13.52 -11.66 -17.84
C ASP A 257 14.76 -11.48 -16.93
N ALA A 258 14.96 -10.26 -16.42
CA ALA A 258 16.09 -9.95 -15.52
C ALA A 258 16.01 -10.72 -14.18
N LEU A 259 14.82 -11.06 -13.74
CA LEU A 259 14.55 -11.85 -12.54
C LEU A 259 14.56 -13.38 -12.79
N GLY A 260 14.67 -13.79 -14.05
CA GLY A 260 14.65 -15.21 -14.45
C GLY A 260 13.27 -15.86 -14.35
N LEU A 261 12.19 -15.05 -14.35
CA LEU A 261 10.81 -15.54 -14.34
C LEU A 261 10.40 -15.98 -15.74
N SER A 262 9.84 -17.16 -15.85
CA SER A 262 9.25 -17.66 -17.10
C SER A 262 7.90 -16.99 -17.37
N ARG A 263 7.39 -17.13 -18.60
CA ARG A 263 6.05 -16.68 -18.94
C ARG A 263 4.97 -17.33 -18.06
N GLU A 264 5.12 -18.61 -17.74
CA GLU A 264 4.19 -19.35 -16.89
C GLU A 264 4.20 -18.81 -15.45
N ASP A 265 5.39 -18.46 -14.93
CA ASP A 265 5.51 -17.82 -13.61
C ASP A 265 4.79 -16.46 -13.59
N VAL A 266 5.01 -15.63 -14.61
CA VAL A 266 4.36 -14.31 -14.75
C VAL A 266 2.84 -14.44 -14.85
N GLU A 267 2.34 -15.34 -15.69
CA GLU A 267 0.89 -15.59 -15.80
C GLU A 267 0.31 -16.09 -14.48
N GLY A 268 1.03 -16.94 -13.76
CA GLY A 268 0.65 -17.41 -12.43
C GLY A 268 0.63 -16.29 -11.39
N LEU A 269 1.63 -15.40 -11.43
CA LEU A 269 1.70 -14.22 -10.56
C LEU A 269 0.57 -13.25 -10.83
N ASN A 270 0.29 -12.94 -12.09
CA ASN A 270 -0.81 -12.06 -12.50
C ASN A 270 -2.17 -12.60 -12.02
N ARG A 271 -2.41 -13.92 -12.15
CA ARG A 271 -3.65 -14.54 -11.63
C ARG A 271 -3.74 -14.45 -10.11
N ARG A 272 -2.65 -14.73 -9.40
CA ARG A 272 -2.62 -14.62 -7.93
C ARG A 272 -2.88 -13.20 -7.48
N TYR A 273 -2.31 -12.21 -8.16
CA TYR A 273 -2.53 -10.79 -7.90
C TYR A 273 -4.00 -10.41 -8.12
N PHE A 274 -4.56 -10.76 -9.27
CA PHE A 274 -5.97 -10.49 -9.59
C PHE A 274 -6.95 -11.14 -8.61
N GLU A 275 -6.72 -12.41 -8.26
CA GLU A 275 -7.54 -13.11 -7.26
C GLU A 275 -7.51 -12.45 -5.89
N ALA A 276 -6.40 -11.88 -5.57
CA ALA A 276 -6.23 -11.18 -4.34
C ALA A 276 -6.93 -9.82 -4.35
N LEU A 277 -6.86 -9.06 -5.45
CA LEU A 277 -7.66 -7.85 -5.66
C LEU A 277 -9.16 -8.16 -5.59
N ARG A 278 -9.61 -9.22 -6.28
CA ARG A 278 -11.00 -9.65 -6.27
C ARG A 278 -11.49 -9.98 -4.86
N ARG A 279 -10.71 -10.72 -4.07
CA ARG A 279 -11.06 -11.01 -2.67
C ARG A 279 -11.16 -9.77 -1.82
N ARG A 280 -10.36 -8.77 -2.09
CA ARG A 280 -10.40 -7.50 -1.38
C ARG A 280 -11.62 -6.68 -1.74
N ALA A 281 -11.95 -6.57 -3.03
CA ALA A 281 -13.17 -5.91 -3.47
C ALA A 281 -14.43 -6.55 -2.85
N TRP A 282 -14.40 -7.86 -2.63
CA TRP A 282 -15.47 -8.59 -1.95
C TRP A 282 -15.37 -8.63 -0.42
N ALA A 283 -14.43 -7.93 0.20
CA ALA A 283 -14.16 -8.06 1.64
C ALA A 283 -15.32 -7.58 2.51
N ASP A 284 -16.08 -6.61 2.07
CA ASP A 284 -17.30 -6.11 2.73
C ASP A 284 -18.57 -6.91 2.35
N GLY A 285 -18.46 -7.79 1.33
CA GLY A 285 -19.54 -8.66 0.86
C GLY A 285 -20.41 -8.04 -0.23
N VAL A 286 -20.07 -6.85 -0.71
CA VAL A 286 -20.72 -6.14 -1.80
C VAL A 286 -19.66 -5.78 -2.84
N LEU A 287 -19.95 -6.01 -4.12
CA LEU A 287 -19.13 -5.53 -5.23
C LEU A 287 -19.90 -4.40 -5.92
N THR A 288 -19.42 -3.18 -5.81
CA THR A 288 -20.03 -2.04 -6.47
C THR A 288 -19.82 -2.09 -7.98
N GLU A 289 -20.67 -1.40 -8.76
CA GLU A 289 -20.52 -1.33 -10.22
C GLU A 289 -19.14 -0.80 -10.62
N ARG A 290 -18.66 0.22 -9.91
CA ARG A 290 -17.35 0.80 -10.13
C ARG A 290 -16.20 -0.18 -9.81
N GLU A 291 -16.28 -0.91 -8.72
CA GLU A 291 -15.31 -1.96 -8.38
C GLU A 291 -15.28 -3.09 -9.40
N ALA A 292 -16.45 -3.44 -9.94
CA ALA A 292 -16.57 -4.43 -11.00
C ALA A 292 -15.92 -3.94 -12.30
N GLU A 293 -16.12 -2.67 -12.67
CA GLU A 293 -15.48 -2.04 -13.84
C GLU A 293 -13.97 -2.01 -13.67
N ASP A 294 -13.47 -1.59 -12.50
CA ASP A 294 -12.04 -1.53 -12.19
C ASP A 294 -11.40 -2.92 -12.23
N LEU A 295 -12.04 -3.93 -11.64
CA LEU A 295 -11.57 -5.31 -11.70
C LEU A 295 -11.56 -5.85 -13.13
N ALA A 296 -12.57 -5.51 -13.94
CA ALA A 296 -12.62 -5.90 -15.35
C ALA A 296 -11.44 -5.29 -16.12
N ALA A 297 -11.17 -3.99 -15.92
CA ALA A 297 -10.05 -3.31 -16.53
C ALA A 297 -8.70 -3.94 -16.13
N VAL A 298 -8.50 -4.25 -14.85
CA VAL A 298 -7.29 -4.95 -14.38
C VAL A 298 -7.19 -6.35 -14.97
N GLY A 299 -8.29 -7.11 -15.04
CA GLY A 299 -8.32 -8.43 -15.66
C GLY A 299 -7.89 -8.42 -17.12
N GLU A 300 -8.36 -7.43 -17.91
CA GLU A 300 -7.93 -7.22 -19.29
C GLU A 300 -6.45 -6.86 -19.40
N MET A 301 -5.97 -5.93 -18.58
CA MET A 301 -4.56 -5.50 -18.55
C MET A 301 -3.61 -6.64 -18.20
N LEU A 302 -4.01 -7.53 -17.30
CA LEU A 302 -3.24 -8.71 -16.91
C LEU A 302 -3.40 -9.90 -17.88
N ALA A 303 -4.12 -9.71 -18.99
CA ALA A 303 -4.43 -10.72 -19.98
C ALA A 303 -5.10 -11.98 -19.38
N ILE A 304 -5.89 -11.81 -18.34
CA ILE A 304 -6.67 -12.89 -17.73
C ILE A 304 -7.95 -13.07 -18.57
N PRO A 305 -8.28 -14.30 -19.02
CA PRO A 305 -9.48 -14.53 -19.82
C PRO A 305 -10.75 -14.06 -19.11
N ALA A 306 -11.63 -13.36 -19.83
CA ALA A 306 -12.90 -12.87 -19.26
C ALA A 306 -13.77 -13.99 -18.65
N SER A 307 -13.61 -15.21 -19.13
CA SER A 307 -14.27 -16.39 -18.57
C SER A 307 -13.80 -16.73 -17.15
N GLU A 308 -12.60 -16.30 -16.75
CA GLU A 308 -12.06 -16.58 -15.41
C GLU A 308 -12.57 -15.57 -14.37
N TRP A 309 -12.87 -14.32 -14.76
CA TRP A 309 -13.29 -13.27 -13.82
C TRP A 309 -14.76 -12.85 -13.94
N ASN A 310 -15.39 -12.91 -15.11
CA ASN A 310 -16.81 -12.53 -15.31
C ASN A 310 -17.80 -13.41 -14.54
N LEU A 311 -17.50 -14.68 -14.31
CA LEU A 311 -18.35 -15.58 -13.53
C LEU A 311 -18.45 -15.22 -12.04
N HIS A 312 -17.55 -14.35 -11.59
CA HIS A 312 -17.43 -13.96 -10.18
C HIS A 312 -17.80 -12.49 -9.91
N LEU A 313 -18.05 -11.71 -10.97
CA LEU A 313 -18.47 -10.33 -10.85
C LEU A 313 -20.01 -10.26 -10.83
N THR A 314 -20.60 -10.52 -9.68
CA THR A 314 -22.04 -10.29 -9.49
C THR A 314 -22.18 -8.87 -8.92
N VAL A 315 -22.44 -7.91 -9.79
CA VAL A 315 -22.72 -6.52 -9.40
C VAL A 315 -24.06 -6.48 -8.70
N GLN A 316 -24.12 -6.00 -7.49
CA GLN A 316 -25.35 -5.51 -6.91
C GLN A 316 -25.44 -4.01 -7.23
N ASP A 317 -26.50 -3.65 -7.92
CA ASP A 317 -26.80 -2.29 -8.37
C ASP A 317 -26.73 -1.31 -7.19
N GLU A 318 -25.90 -0.24 -7.30
CA GLU A 318 -25.82 0.85 -6.33
C GLU A 318 -27.06 1.79 -6.35
N SER A 319 -28.20 1.30 -6.70
CA SER A 319 -29.41 1.98 -6.25
C SER A 319 -29.44 1.80 -4.74
N GLU A 320 -29.36 2.91 -3.97
CA GLU A 320 -29.42 3.05 -2.51
C GLU A 320 -29.66 1.73 -1.78
N PRO A 321 -29.04 1.39 -0.66
CA PRO A 321 -29.30 0.14 0.00
C PRO A 321 -30.81 -0.02 0.20
N SER A 322 -31.48 -0.29 -0.91
CA SER A 322 -32.83 -0.79 -0.91
C SER A 322 -32.67 -2.15 -0.27
N LEU A 323 -33.03 -2.17 0.97
CA LEU A 323 -33.19 -3.30 1.85
C LEU A 323 -33.33 -4.58 1.04
N PRO A 324 -32.39 -5.55 1.13
CA PRO A 324 -32.56 -6.86 0.49
C PRO A 324 -33.67 -7.67 1.15
N LEU A 325 -34.69 -6.98 1.69
CA LEU A 325 -35.73 -7.52 2.55
C LEU A 325 -37.14 -7.08 2.15
N GLU A 326 -37.36 -6.71 0.88
CA GLU A 326 -38.75 -6.66 0.39
C GLU A 326 -39.39 -8.04 0.60
N GLY A 327 -40.34 -8.11 1.54
CA GLY A 327 -40.98 -9.35 1.95
C GLY A 327 -40.32 -10.12 3.09
N PHE A 328 -39.21 -9.65 3.67
CA PHE A 328 -38.64 -10.26 4.86
C PHE A 328 -39.45 -9.86 6.11
N ALA A 329 -40.01 -10.86 6.75
CA ALA A 329 -40.73 -10.67 8.03
C ALA A 329 -40.11 -11.55 9.11
N LEU A 330 -39.97 -10.98 10.29
CA LEU A 330 -39.63 -11.71 11.49
C LEU A 330 -40.90 -12.25 12.15
N ALA A 331 -40.86 -13.47 12.60
CA ALA A 331 -41.94 -14.12 13.31
C ALA A 331 -41.60 -14.22 14.81
N PRO A 332 -42.62 -14.21 15.71
CA PRO A 332 -42.37 -14.47 17.11
C PRO A 332 -41.58 -15.79 17.31
N GLY A 333 -40.51 -15.70 18.11
CA GLY A 333 -39.56 -16.81 18.31
C GLY A 333 -38.32 -16.77 17.46
N ASP A 334 -38.24 -15.86 16.44
CA ASP A 334 -37.05 -15.72 15.61
C ASP A 334 -35.86 -15.17 16.42
N HIS A 335 -34.70 -15.75 16.18
CA HIS A 335 -33.45 -15.34 16.84
C HIS A 335 -32.84 -14.14 16.12
N VAL A 336 -32.67 -13.04 16.86
CA VAL A 336 -32.00 -11.83 16.40
C VAL A 336 -30.72 -11.62 17.18
N VAL A 337 -29.62 -11.37 16.49
CA VAL A 337 -28.31 -11.15 17.10
C VAL A 337 -27.94 -9.67 16.96
N LEU A 338 -27.38 -9.08 18.01
CA LEU A 338 -26.89 -7.71 18.02
C LEU A 338 -25.36 -7.70 18.09
N THR A 339 -24.70 -6.78 17.33
CA THR A 339 -23.25 -6.63 17.35
C THR A 339 -22.81 -5.18 17.12
N GLY A 340 -21.64 -4.82 17.65
CA GLY A 340 -21.09 -3.46 17.57
C GLY A 340 -21.52 -2.55 18.72
N GLU A 341 -20.96 -1.33 18.74
CA GLU A 341 -21.38 -0.24 19.63
C GLU A 341 -22.54 0.49 18.96
N MET A 342 -23.74 0.22 19.44
CA MET A 342 -24.96 0.79 18.91
C MET A 342 -25.24 2.18 19.51
N SER A 343 -26.02 3.00 18.82
CA SER A 343 -26.43 4.34 19.30
C SER A 343 -27.30 4.29 20.57
N VAL A 344 -27.93 3.15 20.83
CA VAL A 344 -28.73 2.87 22.03
C VAL A 344 -28.14 1.67 22.73
N GLU A 345 -28.16 1.66 24.07
CA GLU A 345 -27.67 0.54 24.86
C GLU A 345 -28.29 -0.79 24.42
N ARG A 346 -27.46 -1.81 24.29
CA ARG A 346 -27.88 -3.16 23.85
C ARG A 346 -29.05 -3.71 24.63
N ALA A 347 -29.08 -3.49 25.94
CA ALA A 347 -30.17 -3.94 26.82
C ALA A 347 -31.54 -3.36 26.44
N VAL A 348 -31.55 -2.12 25.93
CA VAL A 348 -32.78 -1.46 25.45
C VAL A 348 -33.29 -2.14 24.17
N TRP A 349 -32.38 -2.46 23.24
CA TRP A 349 -32.73 -3.20 22.02
C TRP A 349 -33.20 -4.61 22.33
N GLU A 350 -32.53 -5.32 23.23
CA GLU A 350 -32.95 -6.67 23.67
C GLU A 350 -34.34 -6.65 24.30
N ALA A 351 -34.65 -5.62 25.10
CA ALA A 351 -35.99 -5.46 25.69
C ALA A 351 -37.07 -5.17 24.63
N LYS A 352 -36.77 -4.31 23.63
CA LYS A 352 -37.69 -4.02 22.50
C LYS A 352 -37.96 -5.26 21.68
N LEU A 353 -36.91 -6.04 21.30
CA LEU A 353 -37.05 -7.28 20.54
C LEU A 353 -37.89 -8.29 21.30
N ALA A 354 -37.63 -8.46 22.59
CA ALA A 354 -38.44 -9.35 23.44
C ALA A 354 -39.92 -8.90 23.55
N GLY A 355 -40.16 -7.59 23.58
CA GLY A 355 -41.48 -6.99 23.62
C GLY A 355 -42.36 -7.32 22.40
N VAL A 356 -41.75 -7.57 21.23
CA VAL A 356 -42.44 -7.98 19.99
C VAL A 356 -42.35 -9.49 19.77
N GLY A 357 -41.91 -10.26 20.78
CA GLY A 357 -41.84 -11.73 20.74
C GLY A 357 -40.60 -12.31 20.02
N LEU A 358 -39.62 -11.47 19.65
CA LEU A 358 -38.34 -11.93 19.09
C LEU A 358 -37.37 -12.35 20.22
N VAL A 359 -36.41 -13.20 19.86
CA VAL A 359 -35.47 -13.77 20.84
C VAL A 359 -34.07 -13.19 20.61
N PRO A 360 -33.61 -12.24 21.45
CA PRO A 360 -32.23 -11.80 21.40
C PRO A 360 -31.27 -12.96 21.69
N HIS A 361 -30.23 -13.12 20.83
CA HIS A 361 -29.30 -14.21 20.99
C HIS A 361 -27.84 -13.71 20.97
N PRO A 362 -26.97 -14.22 21.87
CA PRO A 362 -25.61 -13.66 22.00
C PRO A 362 -24.66 -14.04 20.87
N ARG A 363 -24.97 -15.07 20.08
CA ARG A 363 -24.12 -15.62 19.00
C ARG A 363 -24.90 -15.87 17.74
N VAL A 364 -24.24 -15.67 16.60
CA VAL A 364 -24.80 -16.06 15.29
C VAL A 364 -24.71 -17.58 15.13
N THR A 365 -25.84 -18.18 14.81
CA THR A 365 -25.99 -19.62 14.54
C THR A 365 -26.75 -19.81 13.24
N LYS A 366 -26.78 -21.01 12.69
CA LYS A 366 -27.63 -21.35 11.51
C LYS A 366 -29.14 -21.15 11.75
N LYS A 367 -29.55 -20.96 13.01
CA LYS A 367 -30.95 -20.68 13.38
C LYS A 367 -31.20 -19.18 13.58
N SER A 368 -30.17 -18.35 13.54
CA SER A 368 -30.34 -16.91 13.60
C SER A 368 -31.04 -16.44 12.34
N ARG A 369 -32.05 -15.60 12.50
CA ARG A 369 -32.88 -15.09 11.43
C ARG A 369 -32.36 -13.74 10.90
N LEU A 370 -31.76 -12.95 11.80
CA LEU A 370 -31.25 -11.63 11.52
C LEU A 370 -30.02 -11.33 12.40
N LEU A 371 -29.04 -10.63 11.83
CA LEU A 371 -28.00 -9.92 12.57
C LEU A 371 -28.21 -8.42 12.39
N VAL A 372 -28.31 -7.70 13.50
CA VAL A 372 -28.31 -6.24 13.53
C VAL A 372 -26.93 -5.78 13.97
N ALA A 373 -26.26 -5.01 13.16
CA ALA A 373 -24.94 -4.48 13.41
C ALA A 373 -24.98 -2.96 13.54
N ALA A 374 -24.14 -2.38 14.40
CA ALA A 374 -23.97 -0.93 14.47
C ALA A 374 -23.45 -0.38 13.12
N ASP A 375 -22.61 -1.18 12.46
CA ASP A 375 -22.15 -1.00 11.09
C ASP A 375 -22.46 -2.29 10.31
N PRO A 376 -23.39 -2.28 9.33
CA PRO A 376 -23.75 -3.44 8.53
C PRO A 376 -22.58 -4.04 7.75
N ASP A 377 -21.60 -3.21 7.41
CA ASP A 377 -20.41 -3.58 6.65
C ASP A 377 -19.27 -4.07 7.54
N SER A 378 -19.50 -4.08 8.86
CA SER A 378 -18.57 -4.55 9.88
C SER A 378 -17.99 -5.93 9.56
N LEU A 379 -16.67 -6.04 9.66
CA LEU A 379 -15.90 -7.30 9.59
C LEU A 379 -15.84 -8.02 10.93
N SER A 380 -16.70 -7.69 11.88
CA SER A 380 -16.75 -8.38 13.17
C SER A 380 -16.97 -9.88 13.00
N GLY A 381 -16.42 -10.70 13.90
CA GLY A 381 -16.56 -12.15 13.83
C GLY A 381 -18.02 -12.62 13.77
N LYS A 382 -18.98 -11.85 14.33
CA LYS A 382 -20.41 -12.12 14.22
C LYS A 382 -20.95 -11.79 12.81
N ALA A 383 -20.51 -10.69 12.18
CA ALA A 383 -20.91 -10.33 10.84
C ALA A 383 -20.38 -11.33 9.80
N GLN A 384 -19.14 -11.75 9.93
CA GLN A 384 -18.56 -12.81 9.08
C GLN A 384 -19.31 -14.13 9.24
N GLN A 385 -19.67 -14.48 10.47
CA GLN A 385 -20.44 -15.71 10.73
C GLN A 385 -21.87 -15.65 10.17
N ALA A 386 -22.51 -14.48 10.21
CA ALA A 386 -23.83 -14.26 9.62
C ALA A 386 -23.80 -14.45 8.11
N ARG A 387 -22.85 -13.80 7.42
CA ARG A 387 -22.63 -13.95 5.97
C ARG A 387 -22.36 -15.40 5.59
N LYS A 388 -21.50 -16.10 6.35
CA LYS A 388 -21.21 -17.54 6.13
C LYS A 388 -22.44 -18.42 6.24
N TYR A 389 -23.42 -18.06 7.07
CA TYR A 389 -24.63 -18.83 7.28
C TYR A 389 -25.81 -18.33 6.43
N GLY A 390 -25.63 -17.30 5.60
CA GLY A 390 -26.70 -16.67 4.82
C GLY A 390 -27.72 -15.94 5.70
N VAL A 391 -27.31 -15.47 6.89
CA VAL A 391 -28.15 -14.68 7.79
C VAL A 391 -28.05 -13.22 7.36
N PRO A 392 -29.17 -12.55 7.05
CA PRO A 392 -29.17 -11.15 6.71
C PRO A 392 -28.51 -10.27 7.78
N VAL A 393 -27.74 -9.28 7.34
CA VAL A 393 -27.11 -8.28 8.21
C VAL A 393 -27.73 -6.93 7.89
N VAL A 394 -28.22 -6.22 8.90
CA VAL A 394 -28.88 -4.91 8.77
C VAL A 394 -28.33 -3.93 9.78
N GLY A 395 -28.47 -2.64 9.49
CA GLY A 395 -28.11 -1.55 10.41
C GLY A 395 -29.15 -1.33 11.52
N GLU A 396 -28.74 -0.56 12.52
CA GLU A 396 -29.61 -0.14 13.63
C GLU A 396 -30.83 0.66 13.17
N GLU A 397 -30.70 1.45 12.11
CA GLU A 397 -31.78 2.22 11.52
C GLU A 397 -32.89 1.33 10.97
N TRP A 398 -32.53 0.26 10.24
CA TRP A 398 -33.48 -0.71 9.76
C TRP A 398 -34.29 -1.35 10.89
N LEU A 399 -33.63 -1.75 11.98
CA LEU A 399 -34.30 -2.32 13.13
C LEU A 399 -35.26 -1.31 13.78
N ARG A 400 -34.84 -0.05 13.86
CA ARG A 400 -35.67 1.05 14.42
C ARG A 400 -36.95 1.23 13.61
N ASP A 401 -36.83 1.20 12.28
CA ASP A 401 -37.98 1.35 11.38
C ASP A 401 -38.88 0.13 11.37
N TYR A 402 -38.28 -1.06 11.43
CA TYR A 402 -39.02 -2.33 11.52
C TYR A 402 -39.86 -2.45 12.81
N LEU A 403 -39.42 -1.87 13.91
CA LEU A 403 -40.09 -1.92 15.22
C LEU A 403 -41.05 -0.73 15.47
N ARG A 404 -41.22 0.19 14.50
CA ARG A 404 -42.23 1.26 14.54
C ARG A 404 -43.61 0.73 14.14
#